data_371783173ad09cd90641b16dde752413
#
_entry.id   371783173ad09cd90641b16dde752413
#
_cell.length_a   1.000
_cell.length_b   1.000
_cell.length_c   1.000
_cell.angle_alpha   90.00
_cell.angle_beta   90.00
_cell.angle_gamma   90.00
#
_symmetry.space_group_name_H-M   'P 1'
#
loop_
_entity.id
_entity.type
_entity.pdbx_description
1 polymer ?
#
loop_
_entity_poly.entity_id
_entity_poly.type
_entity_poly.pdbx_seq_one_letter_code
_entity_poly.pdbx_strand_id
1 'polypeptide(L)'
;TVKTASFNRPDHYYDGVVTQINPLVDDKGQINVRAKVNNTDGKLLEGMNVTVLVENLVRGQLAVPKSAVVIRDNQEVLFRLGPENKAMWTYVNVVMSNSDSHVVAPNLDKGAELNAGDVIITSGNLNLADGSQVEVRKP
;
A
#
# COMPACT_ATOMS: atom_id res chain seq x y z
N THR A 1 9.93 5.84 -9.95
CA THR A 1 9.31 5.55 -11.24
C THR A 1 8.01 6.32 -11.36
N VAL A 2 7.67 6.76 -12.53
CA VAL A 2 6.35 7.34 -12.81
C VAL A 2 5.69 6.56 -13.94
N LYS A 3 4.37 6.43 -13.83
CA LYS A 3 3.51 5.96 -14.92
C LYS A 3 2.56 7.09 -15.30
N THR A 4 2.45 7.38 -16.57
CA THR A 4 1.64 8.47 -17.07
C THR A 4 0.58 7.93 -18.01
N ALA A 5 -0.68 8.28 -17.79
CA ALA A 5 -1.77 7.99 -18.71
C ALA A 5 -2.42 9.29 -19.19
N SER A 6 -2.80 9.36 -20.48
CA SER A 6 -3.61 10.46 -20.95
C SER A 6 -5.07 10.31 -20.50
N PHE A 7 -5.76 11.42 -20.32
CA PHE A 7 -7.18 11.43 -19.94
C PHE A 7 -8.07 10.59 -20.86
N ASN A 8 -7.77 10.59 -22.16
CA ASN A 8 -8.53 9.85 -23.18
C ASN A 8 -8.20 8.35 -23.26
N ARG A 9 -7.15 7.88 -22.54
CA ARG A 9 -6.69 6.50 -22.53
C ARG A 9 -6.19 6.14 -21.13
N PRO A 10 -7.06 6.05 -20.13
CA PRO A 10 -6.68 5.87 -18.73
C PRO A 10 -6.01 4.52 -18.45
N ASP A 11 -6.26 3.51 -19.29
CA ASP A 11 -5.70 2.15 -19.11
C ASP A 11 -4.36 1.96 -19.83
N HIS A 12 -3.88 2.97 -20.56
CA HIS A 12 -2.61 2.91 -21.27
C HIS A 12 -1.57 3.79 -20.58
N TYR A 13 -0.60 3.16 -19.95
CA TYR A 13 0.46 3.85 -19.20
C TYR A 13 1.75 3.94 -20.00
N TYR A 14 2.39 5.09 -19.91
CA TYR A 14 3.73 5.36 -20.41
C TYR A 14 4.68 5.45 -19.23
N ASP A 15 5.74 4.67 -19.27
CA ASP A 15 6.76 4.66 -18.22
C ASP A 15 7.67 5.88 -18.29
N GLY A 16 8.07 6.36 -17.14
CA GLY A 16 8.96 7.50 -17.03
C GLY A 16 9.69 7.58 -15.70
N VAL A 17 10.49 8.60 -15.57
CA VAL A 17 11.26 8.90 -14.36
C VAL A 17 11.11 10.37 -13.97
N VAL A 18 11.01 10.64 -12.68
CA VAL A 18 11.08 12.01 -12.16
C VAL A 18 12.50 12.53 -12.38
N THR A 19 12.61 13.68 -13.03
CA THR A 19 13.90 14.33 -13.30
C THR A 19 14.17 15.53 -12.42
N GLN A 20 13.10 16.17 -11.91
CA GLN A 20 13.23 17.34 -11.07
C GLN A 20 12.02 17.47 -10.15
N ILE A 21 12.27 17.82 -8.89
CA ILE A 21 11.26 18.23 -7.92
C ILE A 21 11.64 19.64 -7.46
N ASN A 22 10.76 20.61 -7.67
CA ASN A 22 10.96 21.95 -7.15
C ASN A 22 10.63 21.95 -5.64
N PRO A 23 11.55 22.36 -4.74
CA PRO A 23 11.29 22.38 -3.31
C PRO A 23 10.33 23.51 -2.86
N LEU A 24 9.98 24.42 -3.76
CA LEU A 24 9.08 25.53 -3.44
C LEU A 24 7.62 25.07 -3.60
N VAL A 25 6.82 25.33 -2.57
CA VAL A 25 5.38 25.14 -2.57
C VAL A 25 4.74 26.46 -3.03
N ASP A 26 3.82 26.39 -3.97
CA ASP A 26 3.09 27.56 -4.44
C ASP A 26 1.95 27.97 -3.49
N ASP A 27 1.27 29.09 -3.80
CA ASP A 27 0.17 29.64 -2.99
C ASP A 27 -1.06 28.70 -2.87
N LYS A 28 -1.11 27.66 -3.72
CA LYS A 28 -2.15 26.63 -3.73
C LYS A 28 -1.74 25.36 -2.99
N GLY A 29 -0.56 25.34 -2.38
CA GLY A 29 -0.03 24.16 -1.70
C GLY A 29 0.53 23.10 -2.66
N GLN A 30 0.88 23.46 -3.89
CA GLN A 30 1.38 22.55 -4.92
C GLN A 30 2.89 22.70 -5.11
N ILE A 31 3.53 21.63 -5.50
CA ILE A 31 4.93 21.61 -5.93
C ILE A 31 5.03 21.29 -7.41
N ASN A 32 6.01 21.88 -8.09
CA ASN A 32 6.26 21.57 -9.49
C ASN A 32 7.20 20.36 -9.60
N VAL A 33 6.75 19.32 -10.31
CA VAL A 33 7.52 18.11 -10.56
C VAL A 33 7.66 17.92 -12.06
N ARG A 34 8.87 17.62 -12.52
CA ARG A 34 9.14 17.27 -13.92
C ARG A 34 9.49 15.80 -14.02
N ALA A 35 8.93 15.15 -15.02
CA ALA A 35 9.24 13.77 -15.34
C ALA A 35 9.53 13.63 -16.84
N LYS A 36 10.46 12.74 -17.17
CA LYS A 36 10.72 12.33 -18.56
C LYS A 36 9.97 11.02 -18.80
N VAL A 37 9.15 10.99 -19.82
CA VAL A 37 8.27 9.86 -20.16
C VAL A 37 8.62 9.33 -21.55
N ASN A 38 8.56 8.02 -21.73
CA ASN A 38 8.78 7.37 -23.01
C ASN A 38 7.51 7.42 -23.85
N ASN A 39 7.45 8.32 -24.81
CA ASN A 39 6.32 8.47 -25.74
C ASN A 39 6.62 7.75 -27.05
N THR A 40 6.69 6.42 -27.03
CA THR A 40 7.12 5.59 -28.17
C THR A 40 6.13 5.57 -29.32
N ASP A 41 4.84 5.74 -29.04
CA ASP A 41 3.77 5.77 -30.05
C ASP A 41 3.39 7.18 -30.51
N GLY A 42 4.05 8.21 -29.94
CA GLY A 42 3.83 9.62 -30.30
C GLY A 42 2.45 10.18 -29.93
N LYS A 43 1.69 9.49 -29.08
CA LYS A 43 0.29 9.88 -28.78
C LYS A 43 0.15 10.82 -27.59
N LEU A 44 1.21 11.01 -26.80
CA LEU A 44 1.27 12.11 -25.84
C LEU A 44 1.68 13.39 -26.57
N LEU A 45 0.79 14.36 -26.60
CA LEU A 45 1.00 15.64 -27.28
C LEU A 45 1.19 16.75 -26.25
N GLU A 46 1.90 17.81 -26.66
CA GLU A 46 2.05 19.01 -25.85
C GLU A 46 0.68 19.62 -25.51
N GLY A 47 0.53 20.08 -24.26
CA GLY A 47 -0.73 20.67 -23.76
C GLY A 47 -1.79 19.67 -23.32
N MET A 48 -1.55 18.36 -23.44
CA MET A 48 -2.49 17.35 -22.93
C MET A 48 -2.50 17.29 -21.41
N ASN A 49 -3.70 17.16 -20.85
CA ASN A 49 -3.85 16.76 -19.45
C ASN A 49 -3.56 15.26 -19.29
N VAL A 50 -2.76 14.93 -18.30
CA VAL A 50 -2.35 13.56 -18.01
C VAL A 50 -2.53 13.25 -16.51
N THR A 51 -2.82 11.99 -16.22
CA THR A 51 -2.73 11.46 -14.86
C THR A 51 -1.34 10.87 -14.68
N VAL A 52 -0.66 11.27 -13.62
CA VAL A 52 0.67 10.76 -13.29
C VAL A 52 0.60 9.99 -11.99
N LEU A 53 0.95 8.71 -12.05
CA LEU A 53 1.13 7.85 -10.89
C LEU A 53 2.62 7.83 -10.52
N VAL A 54 2.95 8.30 -9.35
CA VAL A 54 4.33 8.26 -8.83
C VAL A 54 4.45 7.05 -7.92
N GLU A 55 5.29 6.10 -8.32
CA GLU A 55 5.56 4.88 -7.56
C GLU A 55 6.92 5.00 -6.88
N ASN A 56 6.96 4.73 -5.58
CA ASN A 56 8.19 4.58 -4.82
C ASN A 56 8.28 3.15 -4.31
N LEU A 57 9.38 2.47 -4.62
CA LEU A 57 9.62 1.12 -4.14
C LEU A 57 10.19 1.18 -2.72
N VAL A 58 9.41 0.75 -1.75
CA VAL A 58 9.85 0.59 -0.36
C VAL A 58 10.28 -0.86 -0.17
N ARG A 59 11.57 -1.07 0.13
CA ARG A 59 12.13 -2.42 0.32
C ARG A 59 12.24 -2.76 1.81
N GLY A 60 12.23 -4.07 2.11
CA GLY A 60 12.43 -4.57 3.47
C GLY A 60 11.29 -4.26 4.44
N GLN A 61 10.11 -3.96 3.91
CA GLN A 61 8.91 -3.69 4.69
C GLN A 61 7.87 -4.80 4.52
N LEU A 62 7.06 -5.03 5.53
CA LEU A 62 5.96 -5.96 5.48
C LEU A 62 4.72 -5.26 4.91
N ALA A 63 4.20 -5.77 3.81
CA ALA A 63 2.98 -5.26 3.21
C ALA A 63 1.85 -6.28 3.37
N VAL A 64 0.68 -5.80 3.78
CA VAL A 64 -0.52 -6.62 3.94
C VAL A 64 -1.70 -5.96 3.20
N PRO A 65 -2.67 -6.73 2.70
CA PRO A 65 -3.89 -6.16 2.15
C PRO A 65 -4.60 -5.30 3.19
N LYS A 66 -5.26 -4.23 2.78
CA LYS A 66 -6.02 -3.35 3.69
C LYS A 66 -7.05 -4.10 4.52
N SER A 67 -7.68 -5.12 3.93
CA SER A 67 -8.66 -5.97 4.60
C SER A 67 -8.10 -6.77 5.78
N ALA A 68 -6.79 -6.94 5.86
CA ALA A 68 -6.14 -7.67 6.95
C ALA A 68 -6.09 -6.86 8.25
N VAL A 69 -6.03 -5.52 8.15
CA VAL A 69 -5.92 -4.64 9.32
C VAL A 69 -7.30 -4.21 9.78
N VAL A 70 -7.58 -4.42 11.05
CA VAL A 70 -8.82 -3.99 11.71
C VAL A 70 -8.49 -3.07 12.88
N ILE A 71 -9.40 -2.17 13.21
CA ILE A 71 -9.26 -1.30 14.38
C ILE A 71 -10.02 -1.92 15.55
N ARG A 72 -9.32 -2.14 16.67
CA ARG A 72 -9.87 -2.66 17.92
C ARG A 72 -9.37 -1.81 19.08
N ASP A 73 -10.28 -1.35 19.91
CA ASP A 73 -9.95 -0.50 21.08
C ASP A 73 -8.99 0.65 20.73
N ASN A 74 -9.26 1.29 19.58
CA ASN A 74 -8.43 2.36 19.01
C ASN A 74 -6.98 1.94 18.68
N GLN A 75 -6.75 0.63 18.42
CA GLN A 75 -5.46 0.06 18.02
C GLN A 75 -5.59 -0.64 16.66
N GLU A 76 -4.56 -0.57 15.85
CA GLU A 76 -4.44 -1.32 14.62
C GLU A 76 -4.01 -2.75 14.91
N VAL A 77 -4.78 -3.71 14.42
CA VAL A 77 -4.60 -5.13 14.70
C VAL A 77 -4.72 -5.91 13.41
N LEU A 78 -3.93 -6.93 13.26
CA LEU A 78 -4.16 -8.01 12.30
C LEU A 78 -4.15 -9.37 13.01
N PHE A 79 -4.67 -10.37 12.33
CA PHE A 79 -4.66 -11.74 12.84
C PHE A 79 -3.71 -12.57 11.99
N ARG A 80 -2.74 -13.20 12.63
CA ARG A 80 -1.87 -14.22 12.04
C ARG A 80 -2.50 -15.60 12.26
N LEU A 81 -2.25 -16.50 11.32
CA LEU A 81 -2.58 -17.90 11.50
C LEU A 81 -1.50 -18.55 12.36
N GLY A 82 -1.87 -18.96 13.56
CA GLY A 82 -1.01 -19.67 14.49
C GLY A 82 -1.13 -21.20 14.37
N PRO A 83 -0.49 -21.92 15.28
CA PRO A 83 -0.61 -23.37 15.41
C PRO A 83 -2.06 -23.83 15.53
N GLU A 84 -2.35 -25.03 15.05
CA GLU A 84 -3.69 -25.64 15.09
C GLU A 84 -4.79 -24.78 14.43
N ASN A 85 -4.43 -23.95 13.44
CA ASN A 85 -5.33 -23.02 12.77
C ASN A 85 -6.04 -22.05 13.73
N LYS A 86 -5.33 -21.56 14.73
CA LYS A 86 -5.85 -20.55 15.64
C LYS A 86 -5.46 -19.14 15.18
N ALA A 87 -6.37 -18.20 15.29
CA ALA A 87 -6.11 -16.79 15.04
C ALA A 87 -5.25 -16.22 16.18
N MET A 88 -4.12 -15.60 15.83
CA MET A 88 -3.24 -14.92 16.77
C MET A 88 -3.38 -13.42 16.60
N TRP A 89 -3.87 -12.76 17.62
CA TRP A 89 -3.99 -11.30 17.67
C TRP A 89 -2.61 -10.65 17.63
N THR A 90 -2.39 -9.76 16.69
CA THR A 90 -1.11 -9.08 16.52
C THR A 90 -1.31 -7.58 16.36
N TYR A 91 -0.79 -6.80 17.30
CA TYR A 91 -0.81 -5.35 17.22
C TYR A 91 0.21 -4.85 16.19
N VAL A 92 -0.20 -3.92 15.34
CA VAL A 92 0.65 -3.34 14.30
C VAL A 92 0.52 -1.83 14.29
N ASN A 93 1.49 -1.17 13.67
CA ASN A 93 1.42 0.23 13.29
C ASN A 93 1.42 0.31 11.76
N VAL A 94 0.43 0.97 11.19
CA VAL A 94 0.40 1.26 9.75
C VAL A 94 1.34 2.42 9.47
N VAL A 95 2.45 2.14 8.79
CA VAL A 95 3.49 3.12 8.48
C VAL A 95 3.18 3.87 7.20
N MET A 96 2.68 3.17 6.19
CA MET A 96 2.32 3.72 4.88
C MET A 96 1.12 2.98 4.31
N SER A 97 0.40 3.63 3.40
CA SER A 97 -0.74 3.03 2.70
C SER A 97 -0.74 3.43 1.23
N ASN A 98 -1.19 2.54 0.38
CA ASN A 98 -1.57 2.84 -1.00
C ASN A 98 -3.06 2.51 -1.23
N SER A 99 -3.51 2.32 -2.49
CA SER A 99 -4.91 1.95 -2.81
C SER A 99 -5.34 0.62 -2.18
N ASP A 100 -4.44 -0.37 -2.13
CA ASP A 100 -4.81 -1.77 -1.89
C ASP A 100 -4.18 -2.37 -0.62
N SER A 101 -3.07 -1.79 -0.17
CA SER A 101 -2.23 -2.37 0.87
C SER A 101 -1.81 -1.36 1.92
N HIS A 102 -1.54 -1.87 3.11
CA HIS A 102 -0.82 -1.20 4.18
C HIS A 102 0.60 -1.77 4.30
N VAL A 103 1.58 -0.89 4.49
CA VAL A 103 2.89 -1.24 5.02
C VAL A 103 2.77 -1.20 6.54
N VAL A 104 3.09 -2.30 7.20
CA VAL A 104 2.91 -2.45 8.64
C VAL A 104 4.22 -2.79 9.32
N ALA A 105 4.35 -2.36 10.56
CA ALA A 105 5.39 -2.77 11.48
C ALA A 105 4.74 -3.38 12.74
N PRO A 106 5.37 -4.37 13.40
CA PRO A 106 4.87 -4.88 14.68
C PRO A 106 4.92 -3.76 15.73
N ASN A 107 3.88 -3.69 16.57
CA ASN A 107 3.87 -2.77 17.70
C ASN A 107 4.66 -3.38 18.86
N LEU A 108 5.93 -2.99 18.98
CA LEU A 108 6.86 -3.52 19.96
C LEU A 108 6.47 -3.17 21.40
N ASP A 109 5.82 -2.03 21.62
CA ASP A 109 5.33 -1.62 22.96
C ASP A 109 4.24 -2.56 23.47
N LYS A 110 3.58 -3.27 22.58
CA LYS A 110 2.59 -4.32 22.89
C LYS A 110 3.18 -5.73 22.84
N GLY A 111 4.49 -5.86 22.67
CA GLY A 111 5.15 -7.15 22.56
C GLY A 111 4.77 -7.93 21.30
N ALA A 112 4.31 -7.23 20.26
CA ALA A 112 3.89 -7.88 19.03
C ALA A 112 5.08 -8.33 18.20
N GLU A 113 4.94 -9.50 17.56
CA GLU A 113 5.88 -10.05 16.60
C GLU A 113 5.19 -10.24 15.26
N LEU A 114 5.84 -9.82 14.19
CA LEU A 114 5.38 -9.99 12.81
C LEU A 114 6.57 -10.16 11.89
N ASN A 115 6.61 -11.27 11.15
CA ASN A 115 7.73 -11.64 10.31
C ASN A 115 7.31 -11.88 8.86
N ALA A 116 8.27 -11.74 7.95
CA ALA A 116 8.07 -12.15 6.57
C ALA A 116 7.81 -13.68 6.50
N GLY A 117 6.74 -14.05 5.80
CA GLY A 117 6.29 -15.44 5.69
C GLY A 117 5.14 -15.80 6.65
N ASP A 118 4.79 -14.93 7.59
CA ASP A 118 3.60 -15.13 8.41
C ASP A 118 2.34 -15.15 7.53
N VAL A 119 1.44 -16.08 7.82
CA VAL A 119 0.14 -16.18 7.13
C VAL A 119 -0.85 -15.26 7.82
N ILE A 120 -1.42 -14.32 7.06
CA ILE A 120 -2.32 -13.30 7.57
C ILE A 120 -3.76 -13.61 7.15
N ILE A 121 -4.69 -13.44 8.09
CA ILE A 121 -6.13 -13.61 7.86
C ILE A 121 -6.67 -12.33 7.26
N THR A 122 -7.22 -12.40 6.05
CA THR A 122 -7.67 -11.24 5.27
C THR A 122 -9.19 -11.11 5.17
N SER A 123 -9.93 -12.13 5.61
CA SER A 123 -11.40 -12.13 5.59
C SER A 123 -11.97 -12.82 6.82
N GLY A 124 -13.18 -12.44 7.22
CA GLY A 124 -13.82 -12.94 8.43
C GLY A 124 -13.20 -12.44 9.75
N ASN A 125 -12.21 -11.55 9.67
CA ASN A 125 -11.41 -11.06 10.78
C ASN A 125 -12.12 -10.01 11.67
N LEU A 126 -13.24 -9.44 11.20
CA LEU A 126 -13.96 -8.38 11.95
C LEU A 126 -14.53 -8.87 13.29
N ASN A 127 -14.82 -10.14 13.45
CA ASN A 127 -15.39 -10.70 14.67
C ASN A 127 -14.50 -11.76 15.34
N LEU A 128 -13.23 -11.89 14.85
CA LEU A 128 -12.30 -12.82 15.47
C LEU A 128 -11.83 -12.32 16.85
N ALA A 129 -11.68 -13.27 17.77
CA ALA A 129 -10.95 -13.07 19.01
C ALA A 129 -9.61 -13.81 18.95
N ASP A 130 -8.70 -13.44 19.85
CA ASP A 130 -7.44 -14.17 20.00
C ASP A 130 -7.71 -15.63 20.36
N GLY A 131 -6.96 -16.55 19.74
CA GLY A 131 -7.12 -17.99 19.92
C GLY A 131 -8.34 -18.61 19.22
N SER A 132 -9.14 -17.85 18.49
CA SER A 132 -10.29 -18.39 17.75
C SER A 132 -9.84 -19.41 16.70
N GLN A 133 -10.56 -20.52 16.64
CA GLN A 133 -10.37 -21.52 15.58
C GLN A 133 -10.83 -20.96 14.25
N VAL A 134 -10.02 -21.10 13.21
CA VAL A 134 -10.32 -20.62 11.87
C VAL A 134 -10.24 -21.74 10.83
N GLU A 135 -11.10 -21.66 9.84
CA GLU A 135 -11.03 -22.53 8.67
C GLU A 135 -10.24 -21.80 7.56
N VAL A 136 -9.14 -22.42 7.14
CA VAL A 136 -8.29 -21.85 6.11
C VAL A 136 -8.87 -22.14 4.73
N ARG A 137 -9.37 -21.13 4.04
CA ARG A 137 -9.73 -21.19 2.62
C ARG A 137 -8.65 -20.44 1.84
N LYS A 138 -7.96 -21.17 0.97
CA LYS A 138 -7.04 -20.53 0.02
C LYS A 138 -7.85 -19.84 -1.07
N PRO A 139 -7.41 -18.65 -1.53
CA PRO A 139 -8.05 -17.94 -2.64
C PRO A 139 -7.99 -18.74 -3.95
#